data_dbc6236f55905acc4e4dbfd8a715a556
#
_entry.id   dbc6236f55905acc4e4dbfd8a715a556
#
_cell.length_a   1.000
_cell.length_b   1.000
_cell.length_c   1.000
_cell.angle_alpha   90.00
_cell.angle_beta   90.00
_cell.angle_gamma   90.00
#
_symmetry.space_group_name_H-M   'P 1'
#
loop_
_entity.id
_entity.type
_entity.pdbx_description
1 polymer ?
#
loop_
_entity_poly.entity_id
_entity_poly.type
_entity_poly.pdbx_seq_one_letter_code
_entity_poly.pdbx_strand_id
1 'polypeptide(L)'
;MAKGFTYLVASFDYIKGLIGIEDNKSAQAIIHTIPPVFDKNSKILILGSFPSVKSRETEFFYGHKQNRFWKVLATLLNEQIPENTDEKKQLLLTNGIALWDVIKSCIITGSSDSSIKNVVPNDIEPILQTANISQIFTNGSTADKLYKKHIYPFTQMEAIKLPSTSPANAAFTLDKLLREWSVILKYL
;
A
#
# COMPACT_ATOMS: atom_id res chain seq x y z
N MET A 1 -37.82 5.53 59.67
CA MET A 1 -37.95 6.38 58.45
C MET A 1 -36.57 6.66 57.90
N ALA A 2 -36.17 5.90 56.89
CA ALA A 2 -34.92 6.07 56.20
C ALA A 2 -35.19 6.81 54.88
N LYS A 3 -34.65 8.02 54.72
CA LYS A 3 -34.73 8.81 53.49
C LYS A 3 -33.69 8.26 52.50
N GLY A 4 -34.18 7.62 51.41
CA GLY A 4 -33.33 7.18 50.33
C GLY A 4 -32.72 8.38 49.55
N PHE A 5 -31.43 8.44 49.43
CA PHE A 5 -30.72 9.33 48.53
C PHE A 5 -30.73 8.70 47.14
N THR A 6 -31.48 9.28 46.21
CA THR A 6 -31.41 8.94 44.81
C THR A 6 -30.29 9.75 44.20
N TYR A 7 -29.15 9.06 43.92
CA TYR A 7 -28.07 9.66 43.10
C TYR A 7 -28.49 9.70 41.65
N LEU A 8 -28.65 10.90 41.11
CA LEU A 8 -28.86 11.11 39.68
C LEU A 8 -27.51 10.82 38.97
N VAL A 9 -27.36 9.64 38.40
CA VAL A 9 -26.22 9.34 37.54
C VAL A 9 -26.51 10.03 36.21
N ALA A 10 -26.01 11.22 36.00
CA ALA A 10 -26.01 11.87 34.71
C ALA A 10 -25.19 10.99 33.75
N SER A 11 -25.73 10.64 32.58
CA SER A 11 -25.03 9.83 31.60
C SER A 11 -23.75 10.56 31.18
N PHE A 12 -22.71 9.79 30.91
CA PHE A 12 -21.39 10.31 30.48
C PHE A 12 -21.50 11.20 29.22
N ASP A 13 -22.50 10.94 28.38
CA ASP A 13 -22.80 11.71 27.18
C ASP A 13 -23.39 13.10 27.48
N TYR A 14 -24.18 13.24 28.57
CA TYR A 14 -24.72 14.53 29.00
C TYR A 14 -23.61 15.45 29.55
N ILE A 15 -22.63 14.88 30.24
CA ILE A 15 -21.47 15.62 30.74
C ILE A 15 -20.57 16.08 29.60
N LYS A 16 -20.35 15.27 28.58
CA LYS A 16 -19.59 15.64 27.37
C LYS A 16 -20.21 16.83 26.64
N GLY A 17 -21.53 16.87 26.51
CA GLY A 17 -22.23 17.99 25.87
C GLY A 17 -22.10 19.32 26.65
N LEU A 18 -22.00 19.25 27.96
CA LEU A 18 -21.91 20.45 28.85
C LEU A 18 -20.52 21.08 28.83
N ILE A 19 -19.45 20.30 28.59
CA ILE A 19 -18.06 20.78 28.60
C ILE A 19 -17.48 20.96 27.19
N GLY A 20 -18.33 20.89 26.13
CA GLY A 20 -17.93 21.16 24.75
C GLY A 20 -16.80 20.25 24.24
N ILE A 21 -16.66 19.04 24.80
CA ILE A 21 -15.79 18.02 24.23
C ILE A 21 -16.50 17.49 23.00
N GLU A 22 -16.23 18.08 21.85
CA GLU A 22 -16.49 17.41 20.57
C GLU A 22 -15.73 16.09 20.60
N ASP A 23 -16.43 14.98 20.32
CA ASP A 23 -15.81 13.71 19.99
C ASP A 23 -14.93 13.95 18.75
N ASN A 24 -13.73 14.42 18.99
CA ASN A 24 -12.68 14.38 18.00
C ASN A 24 -12.47 12.88 17.74
N LYS A 25 -13.17 12.32 16.73
CA LYS A 25 -12.90 10.99 16.21
C LYS A 25 -11.42 11.02 15.86
N SER A 26 -10.58 10.67 16.82
CA SER A 26 -9.15 10.53 16.61
C SER A 26 -9.01 9.57 15.45
N ALA A 27 -8.57 10.09 14.31
CA ALA A 27 -8.42 9.31 13.11
C ALA A 27 -7.51 8.13 13.44
N GLN A 28 -8.09 6.92 13.52
CA GLN A 28 -7.36 5.72 13.90
C GLN A 28 -6.37 5.36 12.80
N ALA A 29 -5.18 4.97 13.21
CA ALA A 29 -4.20 4.45 12.28
C ALA A 29 -4.70 3.11 11.70
N ILE A 30 -4.63 2.98 10.38
CA ILE A 30 -4.94 1.75 9.67
C ILE A 30 -3.63 0.98 9.51
N ILE A 31 -3.65 -0.31 9.88
CA ILE A 31 -2.51 -1.22 9.73
C ILE A 31 -2.64 -1.97 8.42
N HIS A 32 -1.53 -2.07 7.69
CA HIS A 32 -1.38 -2.91 6.50
C HIS A 32 -1.22 -4.38 6.90
N THR A 33 -2.20 -5.19 6.56
CA THR A 33 -2.24 -6.63 6.93
C THR A 33 -1.83 -7.57 5.80
N ILE A 34 -1.69 -7.06 4.56
CA ILE A 34 -1.34 -7.88 3.41
C ILE A 34 0.15 -8.20 3.45
N PRO A 35 0.54 -9.49 3.54
CA PRO A 35 1.96 -9.87 3.57
C PRO A 35 2.64 -9.59 2.23
N PRO A 36 3.98 -9.38 2.20
CA PRO A 36 4.72 -9.25 0.96
C PRO A 36 4.66 -10.54 0.14
N VAL A 37 4.73 -10.41 -1.17
CA VAL A 37 4.92 -11.53 -2.09
C VAL A 37 6.37 -11.51 -2.55
N PHE A 38 7.14 -12.54 -2.21
CA PHE A 38 8.54 -12.71 -2.64
C PHE A 38 9.01 -14.14 -2.38
N ASP A 39 10.09 -14.51 -3.02
CA ASP A 39 10.86 -15.72 -2.73
C ASP A 39 12.37 -15.47 -2.98
N LYS A 40 13.19 -16.49 -2.81
CA LYS A 40 14.65 -16.42 -3.02
C LYS A 40 15.06 -16.10 -4.46
N ASN A 41 14.16 -16.28 -5.44
CA ASN A 41 14.40 -16.05 -6.85
C ASN A 41 13.96 -14.65 -7.29
N SER A 42 13.36 -13.85 -6.38
CA SER A 42 12.95 -12.48 -6.69
C SER A 42 14.17 -11.62 -7.02
N LYS A 43 14.12 -10.91 -8.14
CA LYS A 43 15.20 -10.07 -8.68
C LYS A 43 14.92 -8.59 -8.54
N ILE A 44 13.64 -8.20 -8.58
CA ILE A 44 13.21 -6.81 -8.39
C ILE A 44 12.14 -6.74 -7.29
N LEU A 45 12.07 -5.57 -6.63
CA LEU A 45 11.03 -5.27 -5.66
C LEU A 45 10.19 -4.08 -6.15
N ILE A 46 8.89 -4.28 -6.32
CA ILE A 46 7.95 -3.20 -6.63
C ILE A 46 7.22 -2.79 -5.34
N LEU A 47 7.24 -1.50 -5.03
CA LEU A 47 6.60 -0.95 -3.84
C LEU A 47 5.47 0.02 -4.22
N GLY A 48 4.25 -0.26 -3.72
CA GLY A 48 3.17 0.71 -3.66
C GLY A 48 3.31 1.66 -2.47
N SER A 49 2.37 2.57 -2.29
CA SER A 49 2.31 3.47 -1.13
C SER A 49 1.66 2.79 0.08
N PHE A 50 0.39 2.47 -0.05
CA PHE A 50 -0.47 1.82 0.94
C PHE A 50 -1.67 1.16 0.23
N PRO A 51 -2.19 0.03 0.73
CA PRO A 51 -3.27 -0.66 0.05
C PRO A 51 -4.56 0.18 0.06
N SER A 52 -5.20 0.29 -1.10
CA SER A 52 -6.50 0.93 -1.25
C SER A 52 -7.57 0.22 -0.41
N VAL A 53 -8.72 0.88 -0.16
CA VAL A 53 -9.87 0.24 0.51
C VAL A 53 -10.17 -1.11 -0.13
N LYS A 54 -10.23 -1.17 -1.48
CA LYS A 54 -10.54 -2.41 -2.20
C LYS A 54 -9.46 -3.48 -2.03
N SER A 55 -8.20 -3.10 -1.98
CA SER A 55 -7.10 -4.04 -1.72
C SER A 55 -7.18 -4.62 -0.31
N ARG A 56 -7.58 -3.82 0.69
CA ARG A 56 -7.79 -4.28 2.07
C ARG A 56 -8.99 -5.23 2.20
N GLU A 57 -10.07 -4.96 1.46
CA GLU A 57 -11.26 -5.84 1.42
C GLU A 57 -10.97 -7.19 0.75
N THR A 58 -10.14 -7.20 -0.28
CA THR A 58 -9.77 -8.43 -1.01
C THR A 58 -8.50 -9.09 -0.46
N GLU A 59 -7.89 -8.50 0.57
CA GLU A 59 -6.65 -8.95 1.20
C GLU A 59 -5.51 -9.20 0.20
N PHE A 60 -5.51 -8.43 -0.92
CA PHE A 60 -4.46 -8.54 -1.92
C PHE A 60 -4.24 -7.22 -2.68
N PHE A 61 -3.01 -7.06 -3.21
CA PHE A 61 -2.55 -5.84 -3.89
C PHE A 61 -3.37 -5.50 -5.13
N TYR A 62 -3.56 -4.20 -5.34
CA TYR A 62 -4.22 -3.65 -6.53
C TYR A 62 -5.59 -4.28 -6.84
N GLY A 63 -6.42 -4.50 -5.79
CA GLY A 63 -7.72 -5.15 -5.88
C GLY A 63 -8.82 -4.36 -6.60
N HIS A 64 -8.62 -3.06 -6.88
CA HIS A 64 -9.61 -2.26 -7.60
C HIS A 64 -9.65 -2.66 -9.08
N LYS A 65 -10.83 -3.00 -9.61
CA LYS A 65 -11.00 -3.52 -10.99
C LYS A 65 -10.43 -2.60 -12.09
N GLN A 66 -10.44 -1.29 -11.87
CA GLN A 66 -9.88 -0.32 -12.82
C GLN A 66 -8.38 -0.06 -12.62
N ASN A 67 -7.74 -0.67 -11.62
CA ASN A 67 -6.29 -0.55 -11.49
C ASN A 67 -5.60 -1.34 -12.62
N ARG A 68 -4.64 -0.72 -13.26
CA ARG A 68 -3.98 -1.25 -14.46
C ARG A 68 -2.75 -2.08 -14.15
N PHE A 69 -2.38 -2.27 -12.86
CA PHE A 69 -1.16 -2.95 -12.45
C PHE A 69 -1.04 -4.35 -13.05
N TRP A 70 -2.03 -5.20 -12.83
CA TRP A 70 -2.02 -6.59 -13.32
C TRP A 70 -2.00 -6.67 -14.84
N LYS A 71 -2.77 -5.79 -15.51
CA LYS A 71 -2.79 -5.71 -16.97
C LYS A 71 -1.43 -5.26 -17.53
N VAL A 72 -0.78 -4.26 -16.90
CA VAL A 72 0.55 -3.78 -17.31
C VAL A 72 1.58 -4.89 -17.17
N LEU A 73 1.66 -5.56 -16.01
CA LEU A 73 2.62 -6.64 -15.79
C LEU A 73 2.40 -7.80 -16.77
N ALA A 74 1.18 -8.33 -16.85
CA ALA A 74 0.87 -9.45 -17.73
C ALA A 74 1.21 -9.14 -19.19
N THR A 75 0.89 -7.93 -19.68
CA THR A 75 1.23 -7.53 -21.05
C THR A 75 2.74 -7.44 -21.26
N LEU A 76 3.49 -6.85 -20.33
CA LEU A 76 4.96 -6.74 -20.46
C LEU A 76 5.68 -8.07 -20.39
N LEU A 77 5.16 -9.01 -19.60
CA LEU A 77 5.71 -10.34 -19.42
C LEU A 77 5.23 -11.35 -20.47
N ASN A 78 4.34 -10.92 -21.39
CA ASN A 78 3.69 -11.80 -22.38
C ASN A 78 2.93 -12.96 -21.72
N GLU A 79 2.24 -12.68 -20.62
CA GLU A 79 1.46 -13.62 -19.82
C GLU A 79 -0.03 -13.27 -19.86
N GLN A 80 -0.87 -14.19 -19.42
CA GLN A 80 -2.30 -13.93 -19.24
C GLN A 80 -2.56 -13.02 -18.04
N ILE A 81 -3.60 -12.19 -18.14
CA ILE A 81 -4.00 -11.32 -17.01
C ILE A 81 -4.55 -12.21 -15.89
N PRO A 82 -3.96 -12.18 -14.68
CA PRO A 82 -4.38 -13.05 -13.60
C PRO A 82 -5.75 -12.65 -13.05
N GLU A 83 -6.62 -13.62 -12.85
CA GLU A 83 -8.00 -13.43 -12.39
C GLU A 83 -8.15 -13.54 -10.87
N ASN A 84 -7.35 -14.39 -10.23
CA ASN A 84 -7.42 -14.68 -8.81
C ASN A 84 -6.08 -14.43 -8.09
N THR A 85 -6.08 -14.55 -6.76
CA THR A 85 -4.91 -14.28 -5.92
C THR A 85 -3.75 -15.23 -6.19
N ASP A 86 -4.02 -16.50 -6.44
CA ASP A 86 -2.97 -17.50 -6.66
C ASP A 86 -2.28 -17.28 -8.02
N GLU A 87 -3.03 -16.98 -9.06
CA GLU A 87 -2.49 -16.60 -10.37
C GLU A 87 -1.65 -15.31 -10.28
N LYS A 88 -2.09 -14.32 -9.48
CA LYS A 88 -1.32 -13.10 -9.24
C LYS A 88 0.01 -13.38 -8.55
N LYS A 89 0.02 -14.23 -7.53
CA LYS A 89 1.25 -14.67 -6.85
C LYS A 89 2.16 -15.43 -7.81
N GLN A 90 1.59 -16.34 -8.58
CA GLN A 90 2.33 -17.12 -9.57
C GLN A 90 2.98 -16.20 -10.62
N LEU A 91 2.22 -15.25 -11.21
CA LEU A 91 2.74 -14.28 -12.16
C LEU A 91 3.97 -13.54 -11.60
N LEU A 92 3.90 -13.07 -10.34
CA LEU A 92 5.01 -12.36 -9.71
C LEU A 92 6.22 -13.27 -9.50
N LEU A 93 6.04 -14.41 -8.83
CA LEU A 93 7.14 -15.28 -8.41
C LEU A 93 7.82 -15.95 -9.59
N THR A 94 7.06 -16.43 -10.58
CA THR A 94 7.62 -17.04 -11.81
C THR A 94 8.50 -16.06 -12.58
N ASN A 95 8.18 -14.76 -12.51
CA ASN A 95 8.93 -13.72 -13.20
C ASN A 95 9.93 -12.97 -12.31
N GLY A 96 10.24 -13.48 -11.13
CA GLY A 96 11.26 -12.87 -10.25
C GLY A 96 10.87 -11.51 -9.69
N ILE A 97 9.59 -11.26 -9.46
CA ILE A 97 9.06 -9.98 -8.98
C ILE A 97 8.61 -10.12 -7.53
N ALA A 98 9.26 -9.39 -6.62
CA ALA A 98 8.74 -9.15 -5.28
C ALA A 98 7.78 -7.96 -5.28
N LEU A 99 6.73 -8.03 -4.44
CA LEU A 99 5.70 -7.00 -4.35
C LEU A 99 5.34 -6.70 -2.89
N TRP A 100 5.32 -5.43 -2.52
CA TRP A 100 4.80 -4.93 -1.24
C TRP A 100 4.40 -3.46 -1.34
N ASP A 101 4.19 -2.82 -0.17
CA ASP A 101 3.96 -1.38 -0.04
C ASP A 101 4.99 -0.76 0.93
N VAL A 102 5.24 0.55 0.79
CA VAL A 102 6.17 1.29 1.66
C VAL A 102 5.62 1.38 3.10
N ILE A 103 4.31 1.53 3.26
CA ILE A 103 3.69 1.87 4.55
C ILE A 103 3.15 0.62 5.27
N LYS A 104 3.57 0.43 6.52
CA LYS A 104 3.01 -0.55 7.46
C LYS A 104 1.74 -0.04 8.12
N SER A 105 1.73 1.22 8.56
CA SER A 105 0.54 1.84 9.13
C SER A 105 0.54 3.35 8.92
N CYS A 106 -0.64 3.91 8.77
CA CYS A 106 -0.83 5.35 8.63
C CYS A 106 -2.27 5.75 8.97
N ILE A 107 -2.49 7.06 9.11
CA ILE A 107 -3.82 7.66 9.06
C ILE A 107 -4.10 8.02 7.60
N ILE A 108 -5.21 7.53 7.05
CA ILE A 108 -5.61 7.78 5.65
C ILE A 108 -7.14 7.88 5.55
N THR A 109 -7.62 8.75 4.68
CA THR A 109 -9.05 8.86 4.35
C THR A 109 -9.33 8.12 3.05
N GLY A 110 -10.11 7.04 3.14
CA GLY A 110 -10.45 6.21 1.98
C GLY A 110 -9.22 5.58 1.32
N SER A 111 -8.98 5.94 0.06
CA SER A 111 -7.80 5.54 -0.73
C SER A 111 -7.01 6.75 -1.25
N SER A 112 -7.16 7.92 -0.61
CA SER A 112 -6.52 9.15 -1.05
C SER A 112 -5.10 9.25 -0.51
N ASP A 113 -4.10 9.00 -1.34
CA ASP A 113 -2.68 9.12 -1.01
C ASP A 113 -2.30 10.50 -0.44
N SER A 114 -3.00 11.57 -0.84
CA SER A 114 -2.76 12.93 -0.34
C SER A 114 -3.19 13.14 1.12
N SER A 115 -4.01 12.24 1.66
CA SER A 115 -4.47 12.28 3.05
C SER A 115 -3.58 11.52 4.02
N ILE A 116 -2.54 10.85 3.54
CA ILE A 116 -1.64 10.01 4.34
C ILE A 116 -0.88 10.86 5.37
N LYS A 117 -1.00 10.46 6.66
CA LYS A 117 -0.32 11.07 7.81
C LYS A 117 0.18 9.99 8.77
N ASN A 118 1.10 10.34 9.68
CA ASN A 118 1.61 9.48 10.74
C ASN A 118 2.12 8.12 10.21
N VAL A 119 2.97 8.18 9.21
CA VAL A 119 3.50 7.01 8.51
C VAL A 119 4.46 6.22 9.38
N VAL A 120 4.21 4.92 9.50
CA VAL A 120 5.18 3.92 9.95
C VAL A 120 5.52 3.09 8.71
N PRO A 121 6.79 3.00 8.28
CA PRO A 121 7.16 2.21 7.10
C PRO A 121 7.13 0.71 7.39
N ASN A 122 7.00 -0.09 6.34
CA ASN A 122 7.30 -1.51 6.38
C ASN A 122 8.81 -1.73 6.46
N ASP A 123 9.19 -2.80 7.13
CA ASP A 123 10.56 -3.29 7.15
C ASP A 123 10.77 -4.23 5.96
N ILE A 124 11.53 -3.79 4.95
CA ILE A 124 11.82 -4.59 3.75
C ILE A 124 13.10 -5.44 3.89
N GLU A 125 13.81 -5.33 5.01
CA GLU A 125 15.05 -6.08 5.26
C GLU A 125 14.89 -7.59 5.07
N PRO A 126 13.80 -8.25 5.54
CA PRO A 126 13.59 -9.68 5.31
C PRO A 126 13.52 -10.05 3.82
N ILE A 127 13.01 -9.16 2.96
CA ILE A 127 12.99 -9.38 1.51
C ILE A 127 14.42 -9.32 0.95
N LEU A 128 15.18 -8.29 1.34
CA LEU A 128 16.55 -8.08 0.87
C LEU A 128 17.51 -9.16 1.34
N GLN A 129 17.28 -9.75 2.52
CA GLN A 129 18.06 -10.88 3.05
C GLN A 129 17.72 -12.21 2.39
N THR A 130 16.48 -12.38 1.90
CA THR A 130 16.02 -13.63 1.30
C THR A 130 16.32 -13.70 -0.19
N ALA A 131 16.22 -12.56 -0.89
CA ALA A 131 16.31 -12.45 -2.34
C ALA A 131 17.40 -11.47 -2.75
N ASN A 132 18.09 -11.78 -3.86
CA ASN A 132 19.08 -10.87 -4.45
C ASN A 132 18.40 -9.79 -5.29
N ILE A 133 17.74 -8.84 -4.60
CA ILE A 133 17.05 -7.74 -5.26
C ILE A 133 18.08 -6.80 -5.92
N SER A 134 18.08 -6.76 -7.24
CA SER A 134 18.97 -5.93 -8.05
C SER A 134 18.45 -4.50 -8.22
N GLN A 135 17.11 -4.31 -8.18
CA GLN A 135 16.48 -3.01 -8.35
C GLN A 135 15.16 -2.89 -7.60
N ILE A 136 14.93 -1.73 -6.99
CA ILE A 136 13.66 -1.35 -6.38
C ILE A 136 12.92 -0.40 -7.32
N PHE A 137 11.61 -0.62 -7.46
CA PHE A 137 10.70 0.25 -8.23
C PHE A 137 9.59 0.77 -7.32
N THR A 138 9.18 2.01 -7.52
CA THR A 138 8.06 2.60 -6.79
C THR A 138 6.90 2.91 -7.73
N ASN A 139 5.70 2.42 -7.41
CA ASN A 139 4.49 2.63 -8.21
C ASN A 139 3.83 3.97 -7.86
N GLY A 140 4.27 5.02 -8.50
CA GLY A 140 3.74 6.38 -8.35
C GLY A 140 4.55 7.29 -7.44
N SER A 141 4.25 8.58 -7.52
CA SER A 141 5.03 9.62 -6.84
C SER A 141 4.90 9.58 -5.31
N THR A 142 3.78 9.12 -4.77
CA THR A 142 3.61 8.99 -3.32
C THR A 142 4.49 7.88 -2.77
N ALA A 143 4.48 6.70 -3.41
CA ALA A 143 5.36 5.60 -3.04
C ALA A 143 6.84 6.01 -3.10
N ASP A 144 7.26 6.72 -4.15
CA ASP A 144 8.62 7.21 -4.33
C ASP A 144 9.06 8.18 -3.23
N LYS A 145 8.22 9.19 -2.93
CA LYS A 145 8.51 10.15 -1.86
C LYS A 145 8.63 9.48 -0.49
N LEU A 146 7.74 8.54 -0.21
CA LEU A 146 7.74 7.82 1.07
C LEU A 146 8.91 6.84 1.17
N TYR A 147 9.25 6.14 0.09
CA TYR A 147 10.44 5.31 0.00
C TYR A 147 11.71 6.10 0.31
N LYS A 148 11.92 7.22 -0.39
CA LYS A 148 13.08 8.10 -0.21
C LYS A 148 13.18 8.65 1.22
N LYS A 149 12.04 8.94 1.85
CA LYS A 149 12.02 9.49 3.19
C LYS A 149 12.25 8.44 4.28
N HIS A 150 11.70 7.24 4.12
CA HIS A 150 11.56 6.30 5.23
C HIS A 150 12.35 4.99 5.06
N ILE A 151 12.67 4.57 3.83
CA ILE A 151 13.33 3.29 3.57
C ILE A 151 14.74 3.50 2.99
N TYR A 152 14.90 4.38 2.02
CA TYR A 152 16.19 4.67 1.39
C TYR A 152 17.33 4.99 2.39
N PRO A 153 17.12 5.77 3.48
CA PRO A 153 18.19 6.05 4.44
C PRO A 153 18.83 4.82 5.08
N PHE A 154 18.09 3.70 5.14
CA PHE A 154 18.58 2.44 5.70
C PHE A 154 19.14 1.50 4.64
N THR A 155 18.52 1.44 3.46
CA THR A 155 18.90 0.50 2.41
C THR A 155 19.98 1.04 1.48
N GLN A 156 20.09 2.35 1.33
CA GLN A 156 20.95 3.05 0.35
C GLN A 156 20.74 2.57 -1.10
N MET A 157 19.62 1.88 -1.38
CA MET A 157 19.27 1.41 -2.71
C MET A 157 18.40 2.45 -3.42
N GLU A 158 18.86 2.98 -4.54
CA GLU A 158 18.05 3.90 -5.35
C GLU A 158 16.84 3.19 -5.95
N ALA A 159 15.68 3.81 -5.84
CA ALA A 159 14.47 3.30 -6.48
C ALA A 159 14.18 4.04 -7.79
N ILE A 160 13.79 3.30 -8.81
CA ILE A 160 13.26 3.86 -10.06
C ILE A 160 11.76 4.13 -9.88
N LYS A 161 11.39 5.40 -10.01
CA LYS A 161 9.97 5.80 -9.95
C LYS A 161 9.27 5.48 -11.26
N LEU A 162 8.18 4.69 -11.16
CA LEU A 162 7.28 4.40 -12.26
C LEU A 162 5.98 5.22 -12.15
N PRO A 163 5.32 5.56 -13.26
CA PRO A 163 4.01 6.22 -13.20
C PRO A 163 2.98 5.30 -12.54
N SER A 164 2.13 5.89 -11.69
CA SER A 164 1.10 5.15 -10.96
C SER A 164 0.12 4.44 -11.90
N THR A 165 -0.14 3.16 -11.61
CA THR A 165 -1.15 2.35 -12.31
C THR A 165 -2.57 2.61 -11.82
N SER A 166 -2.75 3.43 -10.78
CA SER A 166 -4.06 3.81 -10.23
C SER A 166 -4.96 4.46 -11.31
N PRO A 167 -6.28 4.18 -11.31
CA PRO A 167 -7.22 4.89 -12.18
C PRO A 167 -7.24 6.39 -11.95
N ALA A 168 -6.87 6.87 -10.76
CA ALA A 168 -6.72 8.30 -10.47
C ALA A 168 -5.63 8.99 -11.32
N ASN A 169 -4.66 8.23 -11.85
CA ASN A 169 -3.65 8.73 -12.78
C ASN A 169 -4.18 8.72 -14.22
N ALA A 170 -5.18 9.53 -14.51
CA ALA A 170 -5.86 9.58 -15.81
C ALA A 170 -4.95 10.07 -16.96
N ALA A 171 -3.88 10.81 -16.67
CA ALA A 171 -2.93 11.31 -17.67
C ALA A 171 -2.13 10.21 -18.36
N PHE A 172 -2.01 9.03 -17.73
CA PHE A 172 -1.32 7.87 -18.27
C PHE A 172 -2.30 6.84 -18.84
N THR A 173 -2.39 6.76 -20.17
CA THR A 173 -3.07 5.64 -20.86
C THR A 173 -2.34 4.33 -20.63
N LEU A 174 -2.97 3.21 -20.99
CA LEU A 174 -2.30 1.90 -20.89
C LEU A 174 -0.99 1.86 -21.69
N ASP A 175 -1.00 2.38 -22.93
CA ASP A 175 0.20 2.38 -23.79
C ASP A 175 1.34 3.22 -23.22
N LYS A 176 1.02 4.37 -22.59
CA LYS A 176 2.03 5.17 -21.88
C LYS A 176 2.58 4.40 -20.68
N LEU A 177 1.71 3.72 -19.91
CA LEU A 177 2.16 2.88 -18.81
C LEU A 177 3.08 1.76 -19.29
N LEU A 178 2.71 1.04 -20.34
CA LEU A 178 3.53 -0.05 -20.90
C LEU A 178 4.92 0.45 -21.31
N ARG A 179 5.01 1.60 -21.97
CA ARG A 179 6.31 2.19 -22.34
C ARG A 179 7.18 2.51 -21.13
N GLU A 180 6.62 3.19 -20.12
CA GLU A 180 7.40 3.59 -18.94
C GLU A 180 7.76 2.40 -18.04
N TRP A 181 6.84 1.44 -17.91
CA TRP A 181 7.04 0.25 -17.10
C TRP A 181 7.96 -0.80 -17.76
N SER A 182 8.18 -0.74 -19.08
CA SER A 182 9.07 -1.66 -19.79
C SER A 182 10.49 -1.70 -19.25
N VAL A 183 10.91 -0.65 -18.52
CA VAL A 183 12.22 -0.60 -17.88
C VAL A 183 12.45 -1.75 -16.90
N ILE A 184 11.40 -2.32 -16.28
CA ILE A 184 11.52 -3.45 -15.34
C ILE A 184 12.13 -4.68 -16.02
N LEU A 185 11.87 -4.88 -17.33
CA LEU A 185 12.37 -6.02 -18.09
C LEU A 185 13.90 -6.09 -18.18
N LYS A 186 14.60 -4.98 -17.95
CA LYS A 186 16.08 -4.93 -17.92
C LYS A 186 16.67 -5.58 -16.68
N TYR A 187 15.86 -5.81 -15.66
CA TYR A 187 16.29 -6.30 -14.34
C TYR A 187 15.70 -7.68 -14.00
N LEU A 188 14.86 -8.24 -14.88
CA LEU A 188 14.31 -9.58 -14.81
C LEU A 188 15.13 -10.58 -15.66
#